data_1e90e0e0601f7e9e06e6510ec4b2a695
#
_entry.id   1e90e0e0601f7e9e06e6510ec4b2a695
#
_cell.length_a   1.000
_cell.length_b   1.000
_cell.length_c   1.000
_cell.angle_alpha   90.00
_cell.angle_beta   90.00
_cell.angle_gamma   90.00
#
_symmetry.space_group_name_H-M   'P 1'
#
loop_
_entity.id
_entity.type
_entity.pdbx_description
1 polymer ?
#
loop_
_entity_poly.entity_id
_entity_poly.type
_entity_poly.pdbx_seq_one_letter_code
_entity_poly.pdbx_strand_id
1 'polypeptide(L)'
;MNKDFVLNTKKNEKIRITSFGYENLESAPCLIFVHGFKGFKDWGFWPYTGNYFAEKGFFVLTFNFSHNGVGDNLREFIELDKFAKNTFSIELAELNEVIDAYLNDFFGARSRRKIGMVGHSRGGGDSLIVSSKRNEISAVVLWAAVANFNRYSERQANEWRKNGFFEVLNTRTNQMMRLNVSLLEDIEKNKDDLLNLEKSAKNLNKPLLIVHGEQDLSVPLKEGEQIYNWSNKEKTEFFRIKATGHTFDITHPFEGSNPKFDSVLEKTLNFFKQHLN
;
A
#
# COMPACT_ATOMS: atom_id res chain seq x y z
N MET A 1 -0.12 10.07 20.25
CA MET A 1 -0.92 11.23 19.74
C MET A 1 -0.97 11.16 18.21
N ASN A 2 -2.15 11.46 17.61
CA ASN A 2 -2.32 11.44 16.15
C ASN A 2 -2.34 12.88 15.61
N LYS A 3 -1.76 13.10 14.41
CA LYS A 3 -1.79 14.40 13.73
C LYS A 3 -2.05 14.22 12.23
N ASP A 4 -2.82 15.14 11.66
CA ASP A 4 -3.09 15.17 10.22
C ASP A 4 -2.21 16.20 9.51
N PHE A 5 -1.78 15.85 8.31
CA PHE A 5 -0.95 16.68 7.44
C PHE A 5 -1.47 16.65 6.00
N VAL A 6 -1.18 17.71 5.27
CA VAL A 6 -1.41 17.78 3.83
C VAL A 6 -0.09 18.08 3.15
N LEU A 7 0.42 17.12 2.39
CA LEU A 7 1.60 17.28 1.56
C LEU A 7 1.18 17.68 0.15
N ASN A 8 1.65 18.83 -0.33
CA ASN A 8 1.48 19.22 -1.72
C ASN A 8 2.58 18.54 -2.56
N THR A 9 2.16 17.78 -3.57
CA THR A 9 3.08 17.09 -4.47
C THR A 9 3.76 18.07 -5.44
N LYS A 10 4.83 17.62 -6.08
CA LYS A 10 5.50 18.38 -7.16
C LYS A 10 4.56 18.71 -8.34
N LYS A 11 3.46 17.98 -8.48
CA LYS A 11 2.40 18.21 -9.47
C LYS A 11 1.24 19.04 -8.92
N ASN A 12 1.40 19.68 -7.75
CA ASN A 12 0.39 20.48 -7.08
C ASN A 12 -0.89 19.71 -6.71
N GLU A 13 -0.77 18.41 -6.49
CA GLU A 13 -1.82 17.55 -5.92
C GLU A 13 -1.65 17.41 -4.41
N LYS A 14 -2.71 17.01 -3.70
CA LYS A 14 -2.70 16.89 -2.24
C LYS A 14 -2.68 15.45 -1.79
N ILE A 15 -1.66 15.08 -1.04
CA ILE A 15 -1.59 13.82 -0.28
C ILE A 15 -2.01 14.11 1.16
N ARG A 16 -3.08 13.48 1.62
CA ARG A 16 -3.55 13.60 3.00
C ARG A 16 -2.95 12.48 3.83
N ILE A 17 -2.28 12.85 4.91
CA ILE A 17 -1.48 11.95 5.75
C ILE A 17 -1.97 12.04 7.18
N THR A 18 -2.14 10.90 7.86
CA THR A 18 -2.30 10.84 9.31
C THR A 18 -1.06 10.18 9.90
N SER A 19 -0.46 10.83 10.89
CA SER A 19 0.58 10.23 11.72
C SER A 19 -0.01 9.67 13.01
N PHE A 20 0.50 8.54 13.47
CA PHE A 20 0.20 7.93 14.75
C PHE A 20 1.49 7.81 15.55
N GLY A 21 1.43 8.01 16.88
CA GLY A 21 2.62 8.03 17.71
C GLY A 21 3.53 9.22 17.39
N TYR A 22 2.97 10.41 17.25
CA TYR A 22 3.74 11.61 16.90
C TYR A 22 4.87 11.90 17.90
N GLU A 23 4.70 11.54 19.16
CA GLU A 23 5.71 11.59 20.22
C GLU A 23 6.94 10.72 19.95
N ASN A 24 6.82 9.73 19.07
CA ASN A 24 7.90 8.81 18.69
C ASN A 24 8.74 9.31 17.49
N LEU A 25 8.35 10.42 16.85
CA LEU A 25 8.92 10.90 15.58
C LEU A 25 10.46 10.98 15.58
N GLU A 26 11.05 11.48 16.65
CA GLU A 26 12.51 11.68 16.74
C GLU A 26 13.29 10.44 17.18
N SER A 27 12.63 9.52 17.89
CA SER A 27 13.29 8.43 18.60
C SER A 27 13.08 7.05 18.00
N ALA A 28 11.99 6.85 17.22
CA ALA A 28 11.56 5.55 16.76
C ALA A 28 11.70 5.36 15.25
N PRO A 29 11.78 4.11 14.77
CA PRO A 29 11.61 3.81 13.35
C PRO A 29 10.25 4.26 12.83
N CYS A 30 10.21 4.69 11.56
CA CYS A 30 8.99 5.05 10.87
C CYS A 30 8.40 3.83 10.14
N LEU A 31 7.09 3.65 10.25
CA LEU A 31 6.34 2.69 9.41
C LEU A 31 5.42 3.46 8.47
N ILE A 32 5.55 3.21 7.17
CA ILE A 32 4.69 3.81 6.13
C ILE A 32 3.73 2.72 5.62
N PHE A 33 2.42 2.98 5.75
CA PHE A 33 1.37 2.07 5.32
C PHE A 33 0.75 2.53 4.01
N VAL A 34 0.71 1.63 3.03
CA VAL A 34 0.28 1.90 1.64
C VAL A 34 -0.99 1.12 1.35
N HIS A 35 -2.09 1.83 1.12
CA HIS A 35 -3.38 1.23 0.81
C HIS A 35 -3.46 0.69 -0.63
N GLY A 36 -4.41 -0.22 -0.88
CA GLY A 36 -4.65 -0.78 -2.20
C GLY A 36 -5.72 -0.04 -3.02
N PHE A 37 -6.10 -0.66 -4.13
CA PHE A 37 -7.14 -0.16 -5.03
C PHE A 37 -8.50 -0.02 -4.32
N LYS A 38 -9.18 1.11 -4.54
CA LYS A 38 -10.39 1.51 -3.82
C LYS A 38 -10.22 1.52 -2.29
N GLY A 39 -8.97 1.65 -1.83
CA GLY A 39 -8.61 1.85 -0.43
C GLY A 39 -8.36 3.33 -0.12
N PHE A 40 -8.24 3.63 1.17
CA PHE A 40 -7.87 4.94 1.70
C PHE A 40 -7.34 4.80 3.13
N LYS A 41 -6.65 5.82 3.62
CA LYS A 41 -5.94 5.79 4.92
C LYS A 41 -6.82 5.50 6.13
N ASP A 42 -8.12 5.78 6.04
CA ASP A 42 -9.10 5.55 7.12
C ASP A 42 -9.97 4.30 6.87
N TRP A 43 -9.64 3.49 5.85
CA TRP A 43 -10.39 2.29 5.55
C TRP A 43 -10.16 1.19 6.60
N GLY A 44 -11.26 0.63 7.12
CA GLY A 44 -11.26 -0.57 7.95
C GLY A 44 -10.17 -0.57 9.02
N PHE A 45 -9.18 -1.43 8.83
CA PHE A 45 -8.13 -1.68 9.80
C PHE A 45 -7.07 -0.58 9.94
N TRP A 46 -6.94 0.38 9.00
CA TRP A 46 -5.78 1.29 8.99
C TRP A 46 -5.65 2.17 10.25
N PRO A 47 -6.73 2.84 10.75
CA PRO A 47 -6.61 3.64 11.96
C PRO A 47 -6.29 2.79 13.20
N TYR A 48 -6.88 1.60 13.30
CA TYR A 48 -6.56 0.65 14.37
C TYR A 48 -5.12 0.19 14.31
N THR A 49 -4.65 -0.20 13.12
CA THR A 49 -3.27 -0.61 12.87
C THR A 49 -2.28 0.50 13.20
N GLY A 50 -2.57 1.75 12.78
CA GLY A 50 -1.72 2.90 13.09
C GLY A 50 -1.53 3.10 14.59
N ASN A 51 -2.62 3.06 15.36
CA ASN A 51 -2.56 3.14 16.83
C ASN A 51 -1.82 1.94 17.43
N TYR A 52 -2.12 0.71 16.97
CA TYR A 52 -1.46 -0.50 17.47
C TYR A 52 0.07 -0.40 17.40
N PHE A 53 0.63 0.00 16.25
CA PHE A 53 2.08 0.14 16.10
C PHE A 53 2.65 1.36 16.85
N ALA A 54 1.89 2.46 16.93
CA ALA A 54 2.28 3.63 17.72
C ALA A 54 2.43 3.30 19.22
N GLU A 55 1.50 2.54 19.78
CA GLU A 55 1.58 2.04 21.16
C GLU A 55 2.76 1.07 21.39
N LYS A 56 3.26 0.46 20.34
CA LYS A 56 4.46 -0.40 20.38
C LYS A 56 5.76 0.36 20.12
N GLY A 57 5.71 1.70 20.11
CA GLY A 57 6.85 2.57 20.04
C GLY A 57 7.32 2.92 18.63
N PHE A 58 6.48 2.80 17.61
CA PHE A 58 6.78 3.25 16.24
C PHE A 58 6.18 4.62 15.95
N PHE A 59 6.80 5.38 15.04
CA PHE A 59 6.15 6.48 14.34
C PHE A 59 5.49 5.93 13.08
N VAL A 60 4.19 6.16 12.90
CA VAL A 60 3.43 5.53 11.81
C VAL A 60 2.80 6.57 10.91
N LEU A 61 2.87 6.37 9.60
CA LEU A 61 2.22 7.19 8.59
C LEU A 61 1.23 6.33 7.79
N THR A 62 -0.02 6.79 7.72
CA THR A 62 -1.00 6.36 6.72
C THR A 62 -1.34 7.54 5.82
N PHE A 63 -1.60 7.32 4.55
CA PHE A 63 -1.87 8.41 3.62
C PHE A 63 -2.84 7.99 2.51
N ASN A 64 -3.46 8.99 1.88
CA ASN A 64 -4.23 8.83 0.66
C ASN A 64 -3.40 9.26 -0.53
N PHE A 65 -3.27 8.42 -1.54
CA PHE A 65 -2.85 8.88 -2.86
C PHE A 65 -3.79 9.98 -3.36
N SER A 66 -3.25 11.00 -4.01
CA SER A 66 -4.05 12.17 -4.44
C SER A 66 -5.20 11.80 -5.37
N HIS A 67 -5.03 10.72 -6.13
CA HIS A 67 -5.98 10.22 -7.11
C HIS A 67 -6.75 8.99 -6.62
N ASN A 68 -6.82 8.72 -5.31
CA ASN A 68 -7.59 7.58 -4.79
C ASN A 68 -9.11 7.80 -4.84
N GLY A 69 -9.57 9.04 -5.09
CA GLY A 69 -10.97 9.40 -5.27
C GLY A 69 -11.73 9.82 -4.01
N VAL A 70 -11.10 9.76 -2.82
CA VAL A 70 -11.78 10.05 -1.55
C VAL A 70 -11.86 11.55 -1.26
N GLY A 71 -10.86 12.33 -1.63
CA GLY A 71 -10.89 13.79 -1.45
C GLY A 71 -10.91 14.25 0.02
N ASP A 72 -11.54 15.41 0.27
CA ASP A 72 -11.60 16.02 1.60
C ASP A 72 -12.62 15.34 2.54
N ASN A 73 -13.57 14.60 2.02
CA ASN A 73 -14.53 13.84 2.83
C ASN A 73 -13.87 12.73 3.67
N LEU A 74 -12.71 12.21 3.25
CA LEU A 74 -11.91 11.17 3.90
C LEU A 74 -12.58 9.78 4.04
N ARG A 75 -13.84 9.62 3.64
CA ARG A 75 -14.60 8.36 3.80
C ARG A 75 -15.38 7.96 2.55
N GLU A 76 -15.69 8.90 1.66
CA GLU A 76 -16.50 8.70 0.48
C GLU A 76 -15.72 9.01 -0.80
N PHE A 77 -16.03 8.29 -1.86
CA PHE A 77 -15.45 8.52 -3.17
C PHE A 77 -16.21 9.64 -3.88
N ILE A 78 -15.76 10.87 -3.69
CA ILE A 78 -16.37 12.10 -4.26
C ILE A 78 -15.53 12.73 -5.38
N GLU A 79 -14.23 12.44 -5.46
CA GLU A 79 -13.33 12.92 -6.52
C GLU A 79 -13.17 11.86 -7.62
N LEU A 80 -14.31 11.42 -8.22
CA LEU A 80 -14.34 10.33 -9.21
C LEU A 80 -13.52 10.64 -10.48
N ASP A 81 -13.43 11.92 -10.87
CA ASP A 81 -12.60 12.35 -12.02
C ASP A 81 -11.11 12.17 -11.75
N LYS A 82 -10.66 12.40 -10.51
CA LYS A 82 -9.28 12.10 -10.12
C LYS A 82 -9.03 10.60 -10.08
N PHE A 83 -9.96 9.85 -9.48
CA PHE A 83 -9.87 8.39 -9.48
C PHE A 83 -9.75 7.83 -10.89
N ALA A 84 -10.52 8.36 -11.84
CA ALA A 84 -10.48 7.93 -13.24
C ALA A 84 -9.11 8.18 -13.90
N LYS A 85 -8.40 9.22 -13.50
CA LYS A 85 -7.09 9.62 -14.05
C LYS A 85 -5.91 8.95 -13.32
N ASN A 86 -6.16 8.16 -12.27
CA ASN A 86 -5.10 7.54 -11.50
C ASN A 86 -4.31 6.53 -12.35
N THR A 87 -2.98 6.47 -12.13
CA THR A 87 -2.08 5.50 -12.74
C THR A 87 -1.07 4.98 -11.72
N PHE A 88 -0.44 3.85 -11.98
CA PHE A 88 0.62 3.32 -11.11
C PHE A 88 1.83 4.26 -11.05
N SER A 89 2.18 4.90 -12.18
CA SER A 89 3.27 5.88 -12.21
C SER A 89 3.01 7.07 -11.29
N ILE A 90 1.74 7.50 -11.13
CA ILE A 90 1.36 8.53 -10.15
C ILE A 90 1.55 8.00 -8.74
N GLU A 91 1.01 6.82 -8.42
CA GLU A 91 1.12 6.22 -7.08
C GLU A 91 2.58 6.02 -6.66
N LEU A 92 3.43 5.50 -7.55
CA LEU A 92 4.86 5.32 -7.27
C LEU A 92 5.59 6.64 -7.04
N ALA A 93 5.27 7.69 -7.82
CA ALA A 93 5.85 9.01 -7.64
C ALA A 93 5.44 9.61 -6.29
N GLU A 94 4.16 9.53 -5.94
CA GLU A 94 3.62 10.05 -4.68
C GLU A 94 4.12 9.30 -3.45
N LEU A 95 4.28 7.97 -3.53
CA LEU A 95 4.90 7.20 -2.45
C LEU A 95 6.34 7.64 -2.19
N ASN A 96 7.10 7.94 -3.26
CA ASN A 96 8.44 8.54 -3.11
C ASN A 96 8.38 9.93 -2.45
N GLU A 97 7.40 10.76 -2.80
CA GLU A 97 7.24 12.08 -2.16
C GLU A 97 6.89 11.99 -0.67
N VAL A 98 6.10 10.98 -0.25
CA VAL A 98 5.82 10.72 1.18
C VAL A 98 7.10 10.31 1.92
N ILE A 99 7.93 9.45 1.31
CA ILE A 99 9.24 9.05 1.87
C ILE A 99 10.16 10.27 1.99
N ASP A 100 10.25 11.08 0.93
CA ASP A 100 11.06 12.29 0.90
C ASP A 100 10.58 13.33 1.94
N ALA A 101 9.27 13.47 2.14
CA ALA A 101 8.70 14.33 3.17
C ALA A 101 9.14 13.91 4.57
N TYR A 102 9.14 12.59 4.86
CA TYR A 102 9.66 12.08 6.14
C TYR A 102 11.15 12.36 6.32
N LEU A 103 11.95 12.21 5.27
CA LEU A 103 13.41 12.42 5.32
C LEU A 103 13.81 13.90 5.39
N ASN A 104 12.93 14.83 4.97
CA ASN A 104 13.18 16.27 4.87
C ASN A 104 12.38 17.11 5.87
N ASP A 105 12.12 16.59 7.05
CA ASP A 105 11.57 17.33 8.21
C ASP A 105 10.14 17.87 8.04
N PHE A 106 9.41 17.41 7.03
CA PHE A 106 8.03 17.86 6.78
C PHE A 106 7.11 17.64 8.01
N PHE A 107 7.35 16.60 8.79
CA PHE A 107 6.57 16.27 9.98
C PHE A 107 7.02 17.01 11.25
N GLY A 108 7.99 17.92 11.16
CA GLY A 108 8.40 18.81 12.25
C GLY A 108 9.71 18.44 12.96
N ALA A 109 10.29 17.30 12.61
CA ALA A 109 11.60 16.92 13.13
C ALA A 109 12.33 16.01 12.13
N ARG A 110 13.66 16.14 12.08
CA ARG A 110 14.51 15.31 11.22
C ARG A 110 14.77 13.96 11.86
N SER A 111 14.10 12.95 11.35
CA SER A 111 14.40 11.57 11.74
C SER A 111 15.44 10.97 10.80
N ARG A 112 16.48 10.36 11.39
CA ARG A 112 17.45 9.51 10.68
C ARG A 112 17.20 8.02 10.96
N ARG A 113 16.01 7.69 11.44
CA ARG A 113 15.66 6.33 11.83
C ARG A 113 15.31 5.50 10.60
N LYS A 114 15.42 4.19 10.75
CA LYS A 114 15.06 3.23 9.71
C LYS A 114 13.58 3.35 9.33
N ILE A 115 13.27 3.09 8.07
CA ILE A 115 11.89 3.08 7.56
C ILE A 115 11.50 1.63 7.26
N GLY A 116 10.34 1.21 7.80
CA GLY A 116 9.63 0.01 7.40
C GLY A 116 8.48 0.37 6.47
N MET A 117 8.22 -0.47 5.48
CA MET A 117 7.12 -0.31 4.54
C MET A 117 6.10 -1.43 4.73
N VAL A 118 4.81 -1.09 4.81
CA VAL A 118 3.72 -2.07 4.79
C VAL A 118 2.78 -1.75 3.64
N GLY A 119 2.63 -2.65 2.68
CA GLY A 119 1.71 -2.46 1.58
C GLY A 119 0.64 -3.54 1.51
N HIS A 120 -0.61 -3.13 1.32
CA HIS A 120 -1.74 -4.05 1.16
C HIS A 120 -2.19 -4.10 -0.30
N SER A 121 -2.41 -5.32 -0.83
CA SER A 121 -3.00 -5.50 -2.15
C SER A 121 -2.17 -4.82 -3.27
N ARG A 122 -2.78 -3.91 -4.05
CA ARG A 122 -2.10 -3.04 -5.03
C ARG A 122 -0.97 -2.23 -4.38
N GLY A 123 -1.21 -1.62 -3.21
CA GLY A 123 -0.18 -0.91 -2.47
C GLY A 123 0.98 -1.78 -2.00
N GLY A 124 0.79 -3.10 -1.94
CA GLY A 124 1.88 -4.07 -1.75
C GLY A 124 2.82 -4.13 -2.95
N GLY A 125 2.26 -4.12 -4.17
CA GLY A 125 3.05 -4.02 -5.40
C GLY A 125 3.83 -2.70 -5.48
N ASP A 126 3.18 -1.58 -5.17
CA ASP A 126 3.82 -0.26 -5.13
C ASP A 126 4.96 -0.22 -4.10
N SER A 127 4.70 -0.76 -2.91
CA SER A 127 5.69 -0.86 -1.83
C SER A 127 6.90 -1.70 -2.23
N LEU A 128 6.69 -2.82 -2.91
CA LEU A 128 7.77 -3.68 -3.40
C LEU A 128 8.66 -2.96 -4.40
N ILE A 129 8.06 -2.27 -5.39
CA ILE A 129 8.80 -1.52 -6.41
C ILE A 129 9.62 -0.40 -5.77
N VAL A 130 9.00 0.46 -4.96
CA VAL A 130 9.68 1.60 -4.35
C VAL A 130 10.77 1.11 -3.41
N SER A 131 10.50 0.11 -2.57
CA SER A 131 11.49 -0.42 -1.63
C SER A 131 12.68 -1.09 -2.31
N SER A 132 12.52 -1.64 -3.52
CA SER A 132 13.64 -2.21 -4.28
C SER A 132 14.62 -1.16 -4.79
N LYS A 133 14.20 0.13 -4.86
CA LYS A 133 14.98 1.26 -5.40
C LYS A 133 15.44 2.24 -4.31
N ARG A 134 14.80 2.27 -3.13
CA ARG A 134 15.06 3.23 -2.05
C ARG A 134 15.87 2.59 -0.94
N ASN A 135 17.12 3.01 -0.78
CA ASN A 135 18.02 2.48 0.26
C ASN A 135 17.59 2.81 1.69
N GLU A 136 16.79 3.86 1.87
CA GLU A 136 16.27 4.31 3.15
C GLU A 136 15.24 3.35 3.74
N ILE A 137 14.57 2.55 2.90
CA ILE A 137 13.67 1.48 3.35
C ILE A 137 14.52 0.30 3.82
N SER A 138 14.35 -0.11 5.06
CA SER A 138 15.16 -1.14 5.72
C SER A 138 14.48 -2.51 5.76
N ALA A 139 13.15 -2.56 5.80
CA ALA A 139 12.37 -3.80 5.83
C ALA A 139 11.00 -3.59 5.19
N VAL A 140 10.45 -4.64 4.58
CA VAL A 140 9.18 -4.59 3.83
C VAL A 140 8.24 -5.67 4.28
N VAL A 141 6.97 -5.33 4.45
CA VAL A 141 5.88 -6.26 4.72
C VAL A 141 4.81 -6.10 3.65
N LEU A 142 4.39 -7.20 3.06
CA LEU A 142 3.38 -7.24 2.02
C LEU A 142 2.16 -8.02 2.52
N TRP A 143 1.03 -7.36 2.65
CA TRP A 143 -0.25 -7.95 3.03
C TRP A 143 -1.10 -8.20 1.80
N ALA A 144 -1.40 -9.46 1.49
CA ALA A 144 -2.23 -9.86 0.36
C ALA A 144 -1.86 -9.14 -0.96
N ALA A 145 -0.55 -8.98 -1.22
CA ALA A 145 -0.03 -8.15 -2.30
C ALA A 145 -0.19 -8.78 -3.68
N VAL A 146 -0.40 -7.94 -4.68
CA VAL A 146 -0.44 -8.35 -6.09
C VAL A 146 0.96 -8.69 -6.61
N ALA A 147 1.07 -9.74 -7.43
CA ALA A 147 2.28 -10.07 -8.18
C ALA A 147 2.23 -9.53 -9.63
N ASN A 148 1.09 -8.98 -10.05
CA ASN A 148 0.92 -8.44 -11.39
C ASN A 148 -0.05 -7.26 -11.37
N PHE A 149 0.33 -6.16 -12.01
CA PHE A 149 -0.54 -5.00 -12.21
C PHE A 149 -1.45 -5.14 -13.43
N ASN A 150 -1.04 -5.91 -14.44
CA ASN A 150 -1.89 -6.20 -15.59
C ASN A 150 -2.85 -7.34 -15.24
N ARG A 151 -4.03 -6.99 -14.75
CA ARG A 151 -5.08 -7.92 -14.30
C ARG A 151 -6.25 -7.99 -15.28
N TYR A 152 -6.09 -7.44 -16.47
CA TYR A 152 -7.14 -7.33 -17.48
C TYR A 152 -6.89 -8.31 -18.63
N SER A 153 -7.96 -8.95 -19.08
CA SER A 153 -7.90 -9.77 -20.27
C SER A 153 -7.72 -8.91 -21.53
N GLU A 154 -7.22 -9.49 -22.61
CA GLU A 154 -7.07 -8.79 -23.88
C GLU A 154 -8.39 -8.21 -24.40
N ARG A 155 -9.50 -8.95 -24.21
CA ARG A 155 -10.83 -8.46 -24.55
C ARG A 155 -11.18 -7.18 -23.77
N GLN A 156 -10.96 -7.17 -22.45
CA GLN A 156 -11.19 -5.98 -21.61
C GLN A 156 -10.30 -4.82 -22.03
N ALA A 157 -9.03 -5.07 -22.32
CA ALA A 157 -8.11 -4.04 -22.79
C ALA A 157 -8.56 -3.42 -24.12
N ASN A 158 -9.05 -4.24 -25.07
CA ASN A 158 -9.57 -3.77 -26.35
C ASN A 158 -10.85 -2.94 -26.18
N GLU A 159 -11.78 -3.38 -25.33
CA GLU A 159 -13.00 -2.61 -25.00
C GLU A 159 -12.61 -1.27 -24.32
N TRP A 160 -11.63 -1.28 -23.42
CA TRP A 160 -11.13 -0.09 -22.72
C TRP A 160 -10.55 0.93 -23.71
N ARG A 161 -9.70 0.50 -24.66
CA ARG A 161 -9.14 1.38 -25.70
C ARG A 161 -10.25 1.97 -26.58
N LYS A 162 -11.24 1.14 -26.97
CA LYS A 162 -12.37 1.59 -27.80
C LYS A 162 -13.22 2.65 -27.11
N ASN A 163 -13.50 2.47 -25.82
CA ASN A 163 -14.40 3.34 -25.06
C ASN A 163 -13.67 4.52 -24.40
N GLY A 164 -12.33 4.48 -24.31
CA GLY A 164 -11.52 5.45 -23.57
C GLY A 164 -11.52 5.28 -22.05
N PHE A 165 -12.38 4.41 -21.52
CA PHE A 165 -12.47 4.09 -20.09
C PHE A 165 -12.96 2.66 -19.86
N PHE A 166 -12.71 2.15 -18.65
CA PHE A 166 -13.26 0.91 -18.11
C PHE A 166 -13.99 1.20 -16.80
N GLU A 167 -15.15 0.59 -16.60
CA GLU A 167 -15.95 0.81 -15.39
C GLU A 167 -15.79 -0.35 -14.41
N VAL A 168 -15.61 0.00 -13.14
CA VAL A 168 -15.53 -0.94 -12.03
C VAL A 168 -16.55 -0.59 -10.96
N LEU A 169 -17.32 -1.58 -10.52
CA LEU A 169 -18.25 -1.38 -9.42
C LEU A 169 -17.49 -1.35 -8.08
N ASN A 170 -17.74 -0.30 -7.31
CA ASN A 170 -17.42 -0.31 -5.89
C ASN A 170 -18.62 -0.88 -5.13
N THR A 171 -18.56 -2.15 -4.79
CA THR A 171 -19.66 -2.87 -4.14
C THR A 171 -20.01 -2.35 -2.75
N ARG A 172 -19.09 -1.63 -2.08
CA ARG A 172 -19.35 -1.04 -0.76
C ARG A 172 -20.23 0.19 -0.82
N THR A 173 -20.06 0.99 -1.87
CA THR A 173 -20.80 2.26 -2.04
C THR A 173 -21.83 2.19 -3.16
N ASN A 174 -21.89 1.06 -3.88
CA ASN A 174 -22.69 0.85 -5.08
C ASN A 174 -22.43 1.91 -6.18
N GLN A 175 -21.20 2.46 -6.24
CA GLN A 175 -20.79 3.44 -7.24
C GLN A 175 -20.09 2.75 -8.41
N MET A 176 -20.49 3.12 -9.64
CA MET A 176 -19.70 2.82 -10.84
C MET A 176 -18.54 3.84 -10.93
N MET A 177 -17.33 3.32 -10.93
CA MET A 177 -16.10 4.14 -10.95
C MET A 177 -15.36 3.90 -12.26
N ARG A 178 -14.96 4.97 -12.93
CA ARG A 178 -14.23 4.89 -14.20
C ARG A 178 -12.73 4.82 -13.99
N LEU A 179 -12.08 4.06 -14.84
CA LEU A 179 -10.64 4.03 -15.03
C LEU A 179 -10.36 4.49 -16.46
N ASN A 180 -9.73 5.62 -16.66
CA ASN A 180 -9.39 6.10 -17.99
C ASN A 180 -8.37 5.20 -18.67
N VAL A 181 -8.33 5.22 -19.99
CA VAL A 181 -7.38 4.42 -20.79
C VAL A 181 -5.93 4.69 -20.42
N SER A 182 -5.63 5.87 -19.87
CA SER A 182 -4.30 6.22 -19.37
C SER A 182 -3.72 5.23 -18.33
N LEU A 183 -4.56 4.56 -17.54
CA LEU A 183 -4.09 3.51 -16.65
C LEU A 183 -3.64 2.27 -17.43
N LEU A 184 -4.37 1.87 -18.45
CA LEU A 184 -3.97 0.75 -19.31
C LEU A 184 -2.67 1.07 -20.06
N GLU A 185 -2.58 2.28 -20.62
CA GLU A 185 -1.38 2.76 -21.33
C GLU A 185 -0.16 2.81 -20.41
N ASP A 186 -0.33 3.24 -19.15
CA ASP A 186 0.72 3.25 -18.14
C ASP A 186 1.23 1.83 -17.83
N ILE A 187 0.31 0.87 -17.68
CA ILE A 187 0.66 -0.54 -17.48
C ILE A 187 1.45 -1.08 -18.67
N GLU A 188 0.94 -0.91 -19.88
CA GLU A 188 1.54 -1.46 -21.09
C GLU A 188 2.92 -0.87 -21.38
N LYS A 189 3.07 0.44 -21.18
CA LYS A 189 4.34 1.15 -21.38
C LYS A 189 5.40 0.72 -20.37
N ASN A 190 5.01 0.44 -19.14
CA ASN A 190 5.95 0.32 -18.03
C ASN A 190 6.10 -1.12 -17.48
N LYS A 191 5.35 -2.10 -17.99
CA LYS A 191 5.30 -3.48 -17.49
C LYS A 191 6.66 -4.19 -17.42
N ASP A 192 7.56 -3.88 -18.35
CA ASP A 192 8.85 -4.56 -18.47
C ASP A 192 9.97 -3.87 -17.68
N ASP A 193 9.72 -2.66 -17.15
CA ASP A 193 10.71 -1.90 -16.38
C ASP A 193 10.15 -1.35 -15.07
N LEU A 194 9.45 -0.19 -15.11
CA LEU A 194 9.00 0.52 -13.90
C LEU A 194 8.02 -0.33 -13.07
N LEU A 195 7.11 -1.04 -13.71
CA LEU A 195 6.05 -1.83 -13.11
C LEU A 195 6.37 -3.34 -13.05
N ASN A 196 7.61 -3.73 -13.25
CA ASN A 196 8.05 -5.11 -13.22
C ASN A 196 8.26 -5.59 -11.77
N LEU A 197 7.25 -6.26 -11.21
CA LEU A 197 7.27 -6.78 -9.84
C LEU A 197 8.26 -7.92 -9.64
N GLU A 198 8.46 -8.78 -10.65
CA GLU A 198 9.48 -9.84 -10.61
C GLU A 198 10.89 -9.25 -10.47
N LYS A 199 11.23 -8.27 -11.32
CA LYS A 199 12.50 -7.55 -11.24
C LYS A 199 12.70 -6.88 -9.89
N SER A 200 11.63 -6.28 -9.36
CA SER A 200 11.65 -5.61 -8.07
C SER A 200 11.85 -6.58 -6.91
N ALA A 201 11.18 -7.73 -6.93
CA ALA A 201 11.34 -8.78 -5.90
C ALA A 201 12.77 -9.37 -5.91
N LYS A 202 13.31 -9.67 -7.10
CA LYS A 202 14.69 -10.15 -7.27
C LYS A 202 15.74 -9.16 -6.78
N ASN A 203 15.48 -7.85 -6.96
CA ASN A 203 16.42 -6.78 -6.61
C ASN A 203 16.22 -6.22 -5.20
N LEU A 204 15.19 -6.62 -4.47
CA LEU A 204 14.86 -6.02 -3.18
C LEU A 204 16.02 -6.11 -2.17
N ASN A 205 16.68 -7.26 -2.08
CA ASN A 205 17.84 -7.54 -1.19
C ASN A 205 17.71 -7.02 0.27
N LYS A 206 16.49 -6.96 0.79
CA LYS A 206 16.13 -6.52 2.14
C LYS A 206 15.26 -7.56 2.82
N PRO A 207 15.15 -7.54 4.17
CA PRO A 207 14.15 -8.34 4.87
C PRO A 207 12.76 -8.11 4.31
N LEU A 208 12.09 -9.19 3.95
CA LEU A 208 10.74 -9.21 3.37
C LEU A 208 9.85 -10.19 4.14
N LEU A 209 8.69 -9.73 4.58
CA LEU A 209 7.62 -10.57 5.09
C LEU A 209 6.43 -10.50 4.14
N ILE A 210 5.97 -11.64 3.66
CA ILE A 210 4.74 -11.79 2.88
C ILE A 210 3.68 -12.40 3.79
N VAL A 211 2.53 -11.75 3.94
CA VAL A 211 1.38 -12.23 4.70
C VAL A 211 0.21 -12.38 3.77
N HIS A 212 -0.41 -13.57 3.69
CA HIS A 212 -1.49 -13.82 2.74
C HIS A 212 -2.56 -14.74 3.31
N GLY A 213 -3.83 -14.40 3.09
CA GLY A 213 -4.95 -15.27 3.41
C GLY A 213 -5.09 -16.40 2.39
N GLU A 214 -5.28 -17.64 2.85
CA GLU A 214 -5.35 -18.81 1.96
C GLU A 214 -6.63 -18.82 1.08
N GLN A 215 -7.68 -18.10 1.50
CA GLN A 215 -8.96 -18.01 0.79
C GLN A 215 -9.16 -16.64 0.10
N ASP A 216 -8.06 -15.94 -0.21
CA ASP A 216 -8.14 -14.66 -0.91
C ASP A 216 -8.61 -14.83 -2.35
N LEU A 217 -9.82 -14.32 -2.64
CA LEU A 217 -10.44 -14.36 -3.97
C LEU A 217 -10.10 -13.08 -4.79
N SER A 218 -9.67 -12.01 -4.15
CA SER A 218 -9.31 -10.76 -4.83
C SER A 218 -7.89 -10.79 -5.38
N VAL A 219 -6.96 -11.28 -4.57
CA VAL A 219 -5.57 -11.55 -4.93
C VAL A 219 -5.26 -12.98 -4.51
N PRO A 220 -5.37 -13.95 -5.41
CA PRO A 220 -5.16 -15.37 -5.08
C PRO A 220 -3.82 -15.63 -4.39
N LEU A 221 -3.79 -16.56 -3.42
CA LEU A 221 -2.60 -16.95 -2.66
C LEU A 221 -1.37 -17.20 -3.55
N LYS A 222 -1.59 -17.74 -4.75
CA LYS A 222 -0.53 -17.97 -5.75
C LYS A 222 0.27 -16.72 -6.10
N GLU A 223 -0.30 -15.51 -5.95
CA GLU A 223 0.44 -14.27 -6.19
C GLU A 223 1.45 -14.00 -5.05
N GLY A 224 1.08 -14.25 -3.81
CA GLY A 224 2.02 -14.23 -2.69
C GLY A 224 3.13 -15.28 -2.84
N GLU A 225 2.77 -16.51 -3.29
CA GLU A 225 3.74 -17.57 -3.61
C GLU A 225 4.69 -17.16 -4.74
N GLN A 226 4.18 -16.45 -5.74
CA GLN A 226 4.96 -15.96 -6.87
C GLN A 226 5.99 -14.90 -6.41
N ILE A 227 5.57 -13.91 -5.60
CA ILE A 227 6.50 -12.93 -5.02
C ILE A 227 7.55 -13.66 -4.17
N TYR A 228 7.13 -14.60 -3.33
CA TYR A 228 8.06 -15.41 -2.54
C TYR A 228 9.07 -16.13 -3.43
N ASN A 229 8.63 -16.73 -4.54
CA ASN A 229 9.51 -17.47 -5.46
C ASN A 229 10.53 -16.59 -6.18
N TRP A 230 10.22 -15.34 -6.45
CA TRP A 230 11.14 -14.37 -7.04
C TRP A 230 12.14 -13.80 -6.02
N SER A 231 11.78 -13.77 -4.75
CA SER A 231 12.56 -13.12 -3.71
C SER A 231 13.71 -13.97 -3.21
N ASN A 232 14.71 -13.32 -2.58
CA ASN A 232 15.78 -14.00 -1.87
C ASN A 232 15.23 -14.75 -0.65
N LYS A 233 15.28 -16.09 -0.67
CA LYS A 233 14.71 -16.96 0.37
C LYS A 233 15.34 -16.78 1.75
N GLU A 234 16.62 -16.40 1.82
CA GLU A 234 17.34 -16.18 3.09
C GLU A 234 16.86 -14.93 3.81
N LYS A 235 16.21 -13.99 3.09
CA LYS A 235 15.70 -12.72 3.61
C LYS A 235 14.18 -12.61 3.59
N THR A 236 13.48 -13.66 3.13
CA THR A 236 12.04 -13.62 2.92
C THR A 236 11.31 -14.64 3.75
N GLU A 237 10.39 -14.17 4.57
CA GLU A 237 9.42 -14.99 5.29
C GLU A 237 8.08 -14.99 4.57
N PHE A 238 7.40 -16.14 4.54
CA PHE A 238 6.04 -16.25 4.03
C PHE A 238 5.10 -16.79 5.11
N PHE A 239 4.19 -15.94 5.55
CA PHE A 239 3.19 -16.25 6.56
C PHE A 239 1.80 -16.38 5.93
N ARG A 240 1.29 -17.60 5.89
CA ARG A 240 -0.05 -17.91 5.37
C ARG A 240 -1.05 -17.98 6.51
N ILE A 241 -2.23 -17.40 6.31
CA ILE A 241 -3.29 -17.39 7.30
C ILE A 241 -4.45 -18.22 6.79
N LYS A 242 -4.77 -19.29 7.51
CA LYS A 242 -5.85 -20.20 7.15
C LYS A 242 -7.22 -19.57 7.27
N ALA A 243 -8.14 -20.02 6.42
CA ALA A 243 -9.57 -19.70 6.49
C ALA A 243 -9.87 -18.18 6.52
N THR A 244 -9.08 -17.37 5.80
CA THR A 244 -9.33 -15.93 5.67
C THR A 244 -9.02 -15.43 4.26
N GLY A 245 -9.65 -14.32 3.88
CA GLY A 245 -9.54 -13.68 2.57
C GLY A 245 -8.66 -12.45 2.56
N HIS A 246 -8.98 -11.54 1.66
CA HIS A 246 -8.16 -10.40 1.25
C HIS A 246 -7.88 -9.36 2.36
N THR A 247 -8.84 -9.16 3.25
CA THR A 247 -8.76 -8.16 4.33
C THR A 247 -8.63 -8.79 5.72
N PHE A 248 -8.26 -10.08 5.76
CA PHE A 248 -8.13 -10.84 7.01
C PHE A 248 -9.42 -10.80 7.86
N ASP A 249 -10.57 -10.86 7.18
CA ASP A 249 -11.93 -10.81 7.73
C ASP A 249 -12.25 -9.47 8.44
N ILE A 250 -11.51 -8.40 8.13
CA ILE A 250 -11.84 -7.04 8.59
C ILE A 250 -12.75 -6.36 7.57
N THR A 251 -13.77 -5.68 8.09
CA THR A 251 -14.77 -4.92 7.33
C THR A 251 -14.50 -3.42 7.34
N HIS A 252 -15.24 -2.68 6.53
CA HIS A 252 -15.36 -1.24 6.64
C HIS A 252 -16.85 -0.87 6.62
N PRO A 253 -17.35 -0.11 7.61
CA PRO A 253 -16.64 0.43 8.79
C PRO A 253 -15.98 -0.63 9.66
N PHE A 254 -14.95 -0.22 10.43
CA PHE A 254 -14.22 -1.12 11.33
C PHE A 254 -15.10 -1.49 12.54
N GLU A 255 -15.36 -2.79 12.72
CA GLU A 255 -16.19 -3.34 13.79
C GLU A 255 -15.38 -4.03 14.89
N GLY A 256 -14.05 -3.91 14.84
CA GLY A 256 -13.14 -4.54 15.78
C GLY A 256 -12.15 -5.50 15.10
N SER A 257 -11.11 -5.89 15.84
CA SER A 257 -10.15 -6.87 15.41
C SER A 257 -10.69 -8.30 15.58
N ASN A 258 -10.03 -9.25 14.97
CA ASN A 258 -10.29 -10.66 15.13
C ASN A 258 -8.97 -11.45 15.26
N PRO A 259 -8.97 -12.70 15.77
CA PRO A 259 -7.74 -13.45 16.02
C PRO A 259 -6.83 -13.65 14.79
N LYS A 260 -7.40 -13.66 13.58
CA LYS A 260 -6.62 -13.80 12.34
C LYS A 260 -5.87 -12.49 12.05
N PHE A 261 -6.56 -11.37 12.14
CA PHE A 261 -5.94 -10.06 11.96
C PHE A 261 -4.95 -9.73 13.09
N ASP A 262 -5.25 -10.13 14.33
CA ASP A 262 -4.30 -9.99 15.44
C ASP A 262 -2.99 -10.75 15.16
N SER A 263 -3.07 -11.94 14.55
CA SER A 263 -1.87 -12.70 14.15
C SER A 263 -1.09 -12.02 13.02
N VAL A 264 -1.76 -11.29 12.10
CA VAL A 264 -1.11 -10.47 11.08
C VAL A 264 -0.31 -9.34 11.74
N LEU A 265 -0.96 -8.63 12.68
CA LEU A 265 -0.34 -7.50 13.40
C LEU A 265 0.85 -7.96 14.24
N GLU A 266 0.70 -9.04 14.99
CA GLU A 266 1.76 -9.59 15.84
C GLU A 266 2.95 -10.09 15.00
N LYS A 267 2.71 -10.83 13.92
CA LYS A 267 3.76 -11.28 13.00
C LYS A 267 4.51 -10.11 12.38
N THR A 268 3.78 -9.07 11.93
CA THR A 268 4.35 -7.85 11.37
C THR A 268 5.17 -7.08 12.42
N LEU A 269 4.66 -6.96 13.65
CA LEU A 269 5.36 -6.31 14.76
C LEU A 269 6.69 -6.99 15.08
N ASN A 270 6.67 -8.32 15.25
CA ASN A 270 7.86 -9.10 15.56
C ASN A 270 8.91 -8.98 14.46
N PHE A 271 8.47 -9.01 13.19
CA PHE A 271 9.34 -8.81 12.05
C PHE A 271 10.01 -7.42 12.07
N PHE A 272 9.26 -6.34 12.30
CA PHE A 272 9.86 -5.00 12.36
C PHE A 272 10.76 -4.80 13.59
N LYS A 273 10.41 -5.35 14.75
CA LYS A 273 11.30 -5.31 15.92
C LYS A 273 12.64 -5.99 15.65
N GLN A 274 12.65 -7.07 14.88
CA GLN A 274 13.88 -7.77 14.51
C GLN A 274 14.75 -6.97 13.53
N HIS A 275 14.15 -6.22 12.60
CA HIS A 275 14.87 -5.63 11.46
C HIS A 275 15.05 -4.10 11.52
N LEU A 276 14.28 -3.39 12.36
CA LEU A 276 14.33 -1.93 12.46
C LEU A 276 15.00 -1.41 13.76
N ASN A 277 15.21 -2.26 14.73
CA ASN A 277 15.92 -1.91 15.96
C ASN A 277 17.43 -1.80 15.74
#